data_88f8afcd081b3e138d57c42f54d316ba
#
_entry.id   88f8afcd081b3e138d57c42f54d316ba
#
_cell.length_a   1.000
_cell.length_b   1.000
_cell.length_c   1.000
_cell.angle_alpha   90.00
_cell.angle_beta   90.00
_cell.angle_gamma   90.00
#
_symmetry.space_group_name_H-M   'P 1'
#
loop_
_entity.id
_entity.type
_entity.pdbx_description
1 polymer ?
#
loop_
_entity_poly.entity_id
_entity_poly.type
_entity_poly.pdbx_seq_one_letter_code
_entity_poly.pdbx_strand_id
1 'polypeptide(L)'
;MPNDFMKNTEINTKDNKFPYCVVFSYLPCASTFIPIVGHVGICTSSGVIHDFSGSYTISVDNMEFSDPMKYWQLDKNKLPLSITDKFYDEAIYQADEVFSKRKHNLFVNNCHHHVAMVLNNIKYKGKSNWTPFKVVLHLVIHSHFVSWKYFFVLYGPFLFILLLLVFLAVTY
;
A
#
# COMPACT_ATOMS: atom_id res chain seq x y z
N MET A 1 -31.30 -10.95 -2.64
CA MET A 1 -30.14 -11.15 -3.51
C MET A 1 -28.88 -10.77 -2.71
N PRO A 2 -28.28 -11.70 -1.96
CA PRO A 2 -27.10 -11.39 -1.11
C PRO A 2 -25.74 -11.76 -1.75
N ASN A 3 -25.68 -12.27 -2.97
CA ASN A 3 -24.44 -12.91 -3.47
C ASN A 3 -23.54 -12.07 -4.40
N ASP A 4 -23.95 -10.91 -4.88
CA ASP A 4 -23.10 -10.09 -5.76
C ASP A 4 -22.09 -9.22 -4.96
N PHE A 5 -22.40 -8.89 -3.71
CA PHE A 5 -21.51 -8.10 -2.84
C PHE A 5 -20.25 -8.86 -2.39
N MET A 6 -20.26 -10.18 -2.38
CA MET A 6 -19.15 -11.02 -1.90
C MET A 6 -18.17 -11.43 -3.02
N LYS A 7 -18.58 -11.34 -4.28
CA LYS A 7 -17.81 -11.89 -5.40
C LYS A 7 -16.59 -11.04 -5.81
N ASN A 8 -16.51 -9.79 -5.37
CA ASN A 8 -15.48 -8.83 -5.81
C ASN A 8 -14.41 -8.50 -4.76
N THR A 9 -14.29 -9.28 -3.68
CA THR A 9 -13.29 -9.04 -2.63
C THR A 9 -12.20 -10.11 -2.56
N GLU A 10 -12.25 -11.10 -3.45
CA GLU A 10 -11.28 -12.18 -3.46
C GLU A 10 -9.96 -11.70 -4.09
N ILE A 11 -8.86 -11.88 -3.34
CA ILE A 11 -7.53 -11.47 -3.76
C ILE A 11 -6.96 -12.54 -4.70
N ASN A 12 -6.54 -12.11 -5.88
CA ASN A 12 -5.85 -12.94 -6.85
C ASN A 12 -4.39 -12.48 -6.99
N THR A 13 -3.52 -13.09 -6.21
CA THR A 13 -2.10 -12.75 -6.20
C THR A 13 -1.34 -13.17 -7.47
N LYS A 14 -1.91 -14.10 -8.28
CA LYS A 14 -1.29 -14.54 -9.53
C LYS A 14 -1.44 -13.51 -10.64
N ASP A 15 -2.59 -12.82 -10.67
CA ASP A 15 -2.90 -11.80 -11.66
C ASP A 15 -2.73 -10.38 -11.10
N ASN A 16 -2.05 -10.23 -9.96
CA ASN A 16 -1.85 -8.96 -9.26
C ASN A 16 -3.14 -8.18 -9.00
N LYS A 17 -4.25 -8.88 -8.69
CA LYS A 17 -5.54 -8.24 -8.39
C LYS A 17 -5.81 -8.27 -6.89
N PHE A 18 -5.88 -7.06 -6.32
CA PHE A 18 -6.02 -6.84 -4.88
C PHE A 18 -7.23 -5.94 -4.57
N PRO A 19 -8.49 -6.42 -4.74
CA PRO A 19 -9.67 -5.60 -4.50
C PRO A 19 -9.68 -4.94 -3.13
N TYR A 20 -9.90 -3.61 -3.09
CA TYR A 20 -9.95 -2.81 -1.86
C TYR A 20 -8.70 -2.91 -0.98
N CYS A 21 -7.52 -3.06 -1.57
CA CYS A 21 -6.29 -3.19 -0.80
C CYS A 21 -5.43 -1.93 -0.88
N VAL A 22 -4.67 -1.71 0.18
CA VAL A 22 -3.42 -0.95 0.14
C VAL A 22 -2.30 -1.97 -0.02
N VAL A 23 -1.48 -1.82 -1.03
CA VAL A 23 -0.36 -2.72 -1.34
C VAL A 23 0.97 -2.06 -1.02
N PHE A 24 1.96 -2.89 -0.72
CA PHE A 24 3.31 -2.47 -0.37
C PHE A 24 4.33 -3.25 -1.20
N SER A 25 5.27 -2.55 -1.80
CA SER A 25 6.40 -3.12 -2.54
C SER A 25 7.75 -2.68 -1.96
N TYR A 26 8.78 -3.46 -2.30
CA TYR A 26 10.16 -3.18 -1.91
C TYR A 26 10.67 -1.91 -2.60
N LEU A 27 11.29 -1.04 -1.83
CA LEU A 27 11.98 0.13 -2.34
C LEU A 27 13.51 -0.12 -2.21
N PRO A 28 14.24 -0.22 -3.35
CA PRO A 28 15.67 -0.48 -3.33
C PRO A 28 16.43 0.42 -2.37
N CYS A 29 17.44 -0.12 -1.70
CA CYS A 29 18.21 0.50 -0.61
C CYS A 29 17.40 0.78 0.67
N ALA A 30 16.29 1.52 0.61
CA ALA A 30 15.53 1.90 1.80
C ALA A 30 14.97 0.68 2.56
N SER A 31 14.28 -0.22 1.87
CA SER A 31 13.69 -1.42 2.49
C SER A 31 14.74 -2.42 2.99
N THR A 32 15.95 -2.40 2.42
CA THR A 32 17.07 -3.26 2.87
C THR A 32 17.47 -2.96 4.30
N PHE A 33 17.54 -1.69 4.66
CA PHE A 33 17.95 -1.25 5.99
C PHE A 33 16.76 -1.06 6.93
N ILE A 34 15.61 -0.67 6.41
CA ILE A 34 14.40 -0.38 7.18
C ILE A 34 13.19 -1.07 6.50
N PRO A 35 12.88 -2.33 6.84
CA PRO A 35 11.86 -3.14 6.15
C PRO A 35 10.44 -2.59 6.20
N ILE A 36 10.16 -1.61 7.07
CA ILE A 36 8.87 -0.92 7.14
C ILE A 36 8.77 0.27 6.17
N VAL A 37 9.89 0.70 5.59
CA VAL A 37 9.95 1.74 4.57
C VAL A 37 9.90 1.08 3.21
N GLY A 38 8.93 1.46 2.38
CA GLY A 38 8.74 0.93 1.04
C GLY A 38 7.77 1.77 0.24
N HIS A 39 7.47 1.32 -0.97
CA HIS A 39 6.54 1.98 -1.86
C HIS A 39 5.13 1.43 -1.66
N VAL A 40 4.11 2.27 -1.79
CA VAL A 40 2.72 1.89 -1.56
C VAL A 40 1.81 2.33 -2.69
N GLY A 41 0.80 1.51 -2.95
CA GLY A 41 -0.31 1.82 -3.84
C GLY A 41 -1.65 1.51 -3.20
N ILE A 42 -2.73 1.97 -3.82
CA ILE A 42 -4.10 1.63 -3.44
C ILE A 42 -4.81 1.00 -4.63
N CYS A 43 -5.68 0.04 -4.37
CA CYS A 43 -6.32 -0.74 -5.42
C CYS A 43 -7.80 -0.41 -5.50
N THR A 44 -8.32 -0.38 -6.73
CA THR A 44 -9.75 -0.21 -7.03
C THR A 44 -10.59 -1.33 -6.45
N SER A 45 -11.90 -1.20 -6.56
CA SER A 45 -12.87 -2.25 -6.20
C SER A 45 -12.67 -3.53 -7.01
N SER A 46 -12.11 -3.44 -8.23
CA SER A 46 -11.76 -4.57 -9.09
C SER A 46 -10.32 -5.08 -8.87
N GLY A 47 -9.53 -4.42 -8.01
CA GLY A 47 -8.17 -4.85 -7.68
C GLY A 47 -7.06 -4.27 -8.55
N VAL A 48 -7.37 -3.28 -9.41
CA VAL A 48 -6.34 -2.56 -10.18
C VAL A 48 -5.55 -1.64 -9.26
N ILE A 49 -4.23 -1.74 -9.31
CA ILE A 49 -3.33 -0.96 -8.46
C ILE A 49 -3.12 0.44 -9.04
N HIS A 50 -3.17 1.46 -8.20
CA HIS A 50 -2.80 2.84 -8.50
C HIS A 50 -1.75 3.32 -7.51
N ASP A 51 -0.64 3.86 -8.00
CA ASP A 51 0.41 4.39 -7.15
C ASP A 51 1.07 5.65 -7.70
N PHE A 52 1.46 6.56 -6.81
CA PHE A 52 2.22 7.75 -7.15
C PHE A 52 3.70 7.38 -7.24
N SER A 53 4.13 7.00 -8.44
CA SER A 53 5.44 6.40 -8.72
C SER A 53 6.58 7.42 -8.86
N GLY A 54 6.26 8.65 -9.22
CA GLY A 54 7.26 9.69 -9.45
C GLY A 54 6.64 11.07 -9.65
N SER A 55 7.48 12.07 -9.91
CA SER A 55 7.00 13.42 -10.19
C SER A 55 6.07 13.43 -11.39
N TYR A 56 4.83 13.86 -11.16
CA TYR A 56 3.78 13.96 -12.19
C TYR A 56 3.32 12.62 -12.77
N THR A 57 3.66 11.49 -12.12
CA THR A 57 3.44 10.15 -12.67
C THR A 57 2.62 9.28 -11.72
N ILE A 58 1.49 8.80 -12.22
CA ILE A 58 0.69 7.73 -11.60
C ILE A 58 0.90 6.47 -12.41
N SER A 59 1.31 5.38 -11.76
CA SER A 59 1.31 4.04 -12.35
C SER A 59 -0.03 3.36 -12.12
N VAL A 60 -0.51 2.64 -13.12
CA VAL A 60 -1.78 1.90 -13.08
C VAL A 60 -1.51 0.45 -13.47
N ASP A 61 -2.04 -0.48 -12.68
CA ASP A 61 -1.97 -1.94 -12.81
C ASP A 61 -0.59 -2.55 -12.45
N ASN A 62 0.51 -1.88 -12.73
CA ASN A 62 1.86 -2.31 -12.36
C ASN A 62 2.47 -1.35 -11.36
N MET A 63 2.86 -1.87 -10.19
CA MET A 63 3.58 -1.04 -9.21
C MET A 63 4.99 -0.69 -9.69
N GLU A 64 5.39 0.53 -9.40
CA GLU A 64 6.79 0.93 -9.53
C GLU A 64 7.68 0.13 -8.55
N PHE A 65 8.90 -0.14 -8.94
CA PHE A 65 9.98 -0.83 -8.22
C PHE A 65 9.85 -2.34 -8.10
N SER A 66 8.73 -2.94 -7.77
CA SER A 66 8.52 -4.39 -7.72
C SER A 66 7.05 -4.75 -7.54
N ASP A 67 6.71 -6.03 -7.77
CA ASP A 67 5.40 -6.57 -7.45
C ASP A 67 5.06 -6.38 -5.97
N PRO A 68 3.75 -6.32 -5.63
CA PRO A 68 3.30 -6.26 -4.25
C PRO A 68 3.85 -7.41 -3.41
N MET A 69 4.53 -7.09 -2.32
CA MET A 69 5.03 -8.07 -1.35
C MET A 69 4.08 -8.27 -0.18
N LYS A 70 3.34 -7.21 0.15
CA LYS A 70 2.35 -7.20 1.23
C LYS A 70 1.09 -6.46 0.76
N TYR A 71 -0.03 -6.82 1.35
CA TYR A 71 -1.30 -6.11 1.15
C TYR A 71 -2.05 -5.97 2.47
N TRP A 72 -2.75 -4.86 2.62
CA TRP A 72 -3.72 -4.61 3.67
C TRP A 72 -5.08 -4.43 3.03
N GLN A 73 -5.97 -5.42 3.16
CA GLN A 73 -7.33 -5.35 2.65
C GLN A 73 -8.19 -4.47 3.56
N LEU A 74 -8.84 -3.49 2.97
CA LEU A 74 -9.75 -2.59 3.65
C LEU A 74 -11.07 -3.33 3.96
N ASP A 75 -11.50 -3.27 5.20
CA ASP A 75 -12.78 -3.83 5.62
C ASP A 75 -13.93 -2.97 5.09
N LYS A 76 -14.70 -3.51 4.15
CA LYS A 76 -15.86 -2.82 3.53
C LYS A 76 -16.91 -2.40 4.58
N ASN A 77 -17.06 -3.14 5.67
CA ASN A 77 -17.98 -2.77 6.75
C ASN A 77 -17.55 -1.51 7.52
N LYS A 78 -16.31 -1.05 7.32
CA LYS A 78 -15.78 0.19 7.91
C LYS A 78 -15.85 1.38 6.95
N LEU A 79 -16.40 1.17 5.77
CA LEU A 79 -16.77 2.25 4.85
C LEU A 79 -18.16 2.79 5.23
N PRO A 80 -18.41 4.10 5.08
CA PRO A 80 -19.77 4.64 5.16
C PRO A 80 -20.71 3.95 4.16
N LEU A 81 -21.95 3.73 4.52
CA LEU A 81 -22.95 3.09 3.65
C LEU A 81 -23.19 3.82 2.30
N SER A 82 -22.85 5.09 2.24
CA SER A 82 -22.90 5.90 1.02
C SER A 82 -21.77 5.61 0.02
N ILE A 83 -20.73 4.88 0.44
CA ILE A 83 -19.59 4.54 -0.43
C ILE A 83 -19.91 3.28 -1.21
N THR A 84 -20.35 3.46 -2.45
CA THR A 84 -20.47 2.39 -3.44
C THR A 84 -19.12 2.07 -4.07
N ASP A 85 -19.01 0.93 -4.78
CA ASP A 85 -17.79 0.56 -5.51
C ASP A 85 -17.39 1.68 -6.49
N LYS A 86 -18.35 2.26 -7.20
CA LYS A 86 -18.12 3.38 -8.10
C LYS A 86 -17.57 4.61 -7.37
N PHE A 87 -18.10 4.96 -6.21
CA PHE A 87 -17.63 6.09 -5.44
C PHE A 87 -16.23 5.84 -4.85
N TYR A 88 -15.96 4.60 -4.46
CA TYR A 88 -14.64 4.18 -3.99
C TYR A 88 -13.59 4.36 -5.10
N ASP A 89 -13.85 3.86 -6.28
CA ASP A 89 -12.95 3.98 -7.44
C ASP A 89 -12.77 5.44 -7.87
N GLU A 90 -13.86 6.23 -7.87
CA GLU A 90 -13.81 7.66 -8.17
C GLU A 90 -12.90 8.43 -7.21
N ALA A 91 -12.90 8.05 -5.92
CA ALA A 91 -12.02 8.68 -4.94
C ALA A 91 -10.52 8.40 -5.21
N ILE A 92 -10.20 7.25 -5.81
CA ILE A 92 -8.84 6.94 -6.30
C ILE A 92 -8.49 7.81 -7.49
N TYR A 93 -9.36 7.88 -8.51
CA TYR A 93 -9.12 8.70 -9.71
C TYR A 93 -8.97 10.19 -9.39
N GLN A 94 -9.73 10.71 -8.41
CA GLN A 94 -9.57 12.08 -7.93
C GLN A 94 -8.20 12.30 -7.27
N ALA A 95 -7.70 11.34 -6.51
CA ALA A 95 -6.36 11.41 -5.93
C ALA A 95 -5.29 11.35 -7.03
N ASP A 96 -5.46 10.49 -8.02
CA ASP A 96 -4.57 10.39 -9.18
C ASP A 96 -4.49 11.73 -9.93
N GLU A 97 -5.63 12.36 -10.20
CA GLU A 97 -5.67 13.67 -10.87
C GLU A 97 -4.91 14.75 -10.08
N VAL A 98 -5.04 14.74 -8.77
CA VAL A 98 -4.32 15.68 -7.90
C VAL A 98 -2.82 15.41 -7.91
N PHE A 99 -2.41 14.13 -7.77
CA PHE A 99 -1.00 13.78 -7.65
C PHE A 99 -0.26 13.77 -9.00
N SER A 100 -0.95 13.53 -10.12
CA SER A 100 -0.37 13.68 -11.46
C SER A 100 0.09 15.10 -11.77
N LYS A 101 -0.35 16.10 -11.00
CA LYS A 101 0.06 17.51 -11.10
C LYS A 101 1.12 17.90 -10.06
N ARG A 102 1.61 16.95 -9.24
CA ARG A 102 2.55 17.22 -8.15
C ARG A 102 3.93 16.68 -8.43
N LYS A 103 4.93 17.43 -7.98
CA LYS A 103 6.31 16.93 -7.92
C LYS A 103 6.42 15.94 -6.75
N HIS A 104 7.00 14.77 -7.01
CA HIS A 104 7.28 13.80 -5.95
C HIS A 104 8.31 14.36 -4.97
N ASN A 105 8.02 14.26 -3.68
CA ASN A 105 8.92 14.66 -2.61
C ASN A 105 8.76 13.68 -1.44
N LEU A 106 9.87 13.17 -0.95
CA LEU A 106 9.89 12.11 0.06
C LEU A 106 9.12 12.47 1.35
N PHE A 107 9.06 13.75 1.73
CA PHE A 107 8.48 14.18 3.00
C PHE A 107 7.06 14.75 2.89
N VAL A 108 6.71 15.40 1.78
CA VAL A 108 5.45 16.17 1.69
C VAL A 108 4.52 15.73 0.56
N ASN A 109 5.02 15.01 -0.46
CA ASN A 109 4.23 14.52 -1.58
C ASN A 109 4.80 13.20 -2.08
N ASN A 110 4.44 12.10 -1.45
CA ASN A 110 4.88 10.75 -1.82
C ASN A 110 3.69 9.79 -1.94
N CYS A 111 3.97 8.54 -2.26
CA CYS A 111 2.97 7.49 -2.42
C CYS A 111 2.07 7.30 -1.17
N HIS A 112 2.60 7.46 0.05
CA HIS A 112 1.80 7.38 1.28
C HIS A 112 0.81 8.55 1.41
N HIS A 113 1.15 9.75 0.91
CA HIS A 113 0.22 10.88 0.86
C HIS A 113 -0.91 10.65 -0.13
N HIS A 114 -0.62 10.03 -1.28
CA HIS A 114 -1.62 9.61 -2.25
C HIS A 114 -2.64 8.66 -1.62
N VAL A 115 -2.17 7.55 -1.02
CA VAL A 115 -3.03 6.60 -0.30
C VAL A 115 -3.82 7.28 0.82
N ALA A 116 -3.18 8.14 1.63
CA ALA A 116 -3.85 8.85 2.71
C ALA A 116 -4.97 9.78 2.19
N MET A 117 -4.79 10.42 1.04
CA MET A 117 -5.82 11.23 0.40
C MET A 117 -7.04 10.38 0.03
N VAL A 118 -6.85 9.23 -0.59
CA VAL A 118 -7.96 8.32 -0.93
C VAL A 118 -8.71 7.89 0.33
N LEU A 119 -7.99 7.44 1.38
CA LEU A 119 -8.61 7.01 2.64
C LEU A 119 -9.40 8.13 3.33
N ASN A 120 -8.98 9.38 3.18
CA ASN A 120 -9.72 10.56 3.64
C ASN A 120 -10.97 10.82 2.81
N ASN A 121 -10.89 10.72 1.49
CA ASN A 121 -12.01 10.95 0.58
C ASN A 121 -13.13 9.93 0.82
N ILE A 122 -12.79 8.65 1.02
CA ILE A 122 -13.76 7.59 1.34
C ILE A 122 -14.16 7.55 2.82
N LYS A 123 -13.61 8.41 3.66
CA LYS A 123 -13.83 8.44 5.12
C LYS A 123 -13.67 7.07 5.78
N TYR A 124 -12.62 6.35 5.41
CA TYR A 124 -12.38 5.01 5.94
C TYR A 124 -12.35 4.98 7.47
N LYS A 125 -13.07 4.03 8.09
CA LYS A 125 -13.32 3.97 9.55
C LYS A 125 -13.98 5.25 10.10
N GLY A 126 -14.79 5.96 9.30
CA GLY A 126 -15.43 7.22 9.68
C GLY A 126 -14.45 8.39 9.89
N LYS A 127 -13.21 8.29 9.38
CA LYS A 127 -12.14 9.28 9.62
C LYS A 127 -11.77 10.00 8.34
N SER A 128 -11.47 11.31 8.46
CA SER A 128 -10.94 12.16 7.39
C SER A 128 -9.59 12.80 7.77
N ASN A 129 -8.85 12.16 8.66
CA ASN A 129 -7.55 12.60 9.16
C ASN A 129 -6.45 11.55 8.99
N TRP A 130 -6.52 10.77 7.89
CA TRP A 130 -5.46 9.86 7.51
C TRP A 130 -4.22 10.64 7.13
N THR A 131 -3.07 10.18 7.61
CA THR A 131 -1.74 10.73 7.35
C THR A 131 -0.82 9.62 6.84
N PRO A 132 0.28 9.93 6.16
CA PRO A 132 1.29 8.96 5.76
C PRO A 132 1.72 8.03 6.91
N PHE A 133 1.94 8.60 8.09
CA PHE A 133 2.31 7.83 9.28
C PHE A 133 1.24 6.80 9.67
N LYS A 134 -0.05 7.18 9.63
CA LYS A 134 -1.16 6.25 9.91
C LYS A 134 -1.24 5.14 8.86
N VAL A 135 -0.96 5.44 7.59
CA VAL A 135 -0.90 4.43 6.52
C VAL A 135 0.20 3.41 6.81
N VAL A 136 1.43 3.87 7.13
CA VAL A 136 2.54 2.98 7.51
C VAL A 136 2.17 2.12 8.71
N LEU A 137 1.63 2.72 9.77
CA LEU A 137 1.24 2.00 10.99
C LEU A 137 0.20 0.90 10.70
N HIS A 138 -0.82 1.19 9.87
CA HIS A 138 -1.83 0.20 9.50
C HIS A 138 -1.25 -0.91 8.63
N LEU A 139 -0.33 -0.60 7.71
CA LEU A 139 0.39 -1.61 6.93
C LEU A 139 1.23 -2.52 7.82
N VAL A 140 1.92 -1.98 8.82
CA VAL A 140 2.70 -2.80 9.77
C VAL A 140 1.80 -3.75 10.54
N ILE A 141 0.63 -3.28 11.01
CA ILE A 141 -0.25 -4.05 11.91
C ILE A 141 -1.18 -5.00 11.14
N HIS A 142 -1.70 -4.59 10.00
CA HIS A 142 -2.82 -5.27 9.34
C HIS A 142 -2.46 -5.91 7.99
N SER A 143 -1.23 -5.75 7.50
CA SER A 143 -0.88 -6.34 6.20
C SER A 143 -0.53 -7.82 6.30
N HIS A 144 -0.81 -8.54 5.23
CA HIS A 144 -0.42 -9.92 5.00
C HIS A 144 0.64 -9.99 3.91
N PHE A 145 1.55 -10.94 3.98
CA PHE A 145 2.47 -11.23 2.89
C PHE A 145 1.75 -11.94 1.75
N VAL A 146 2.06 -11.55 0.52
CA VAL A 146 1.59 -12.25 -0.68
C VAL A 146 2.14 -13.67 -0.74
N SER A 147 3.38 -13.88 -0.29
CA SER A 147 3.99 -15.20 -0.10
C SER A 147 5.09 -15.18 0.96
N TRP A 148 5.45 -16.35 1.51
CA TRP A 148 6.58 -16.51 2.43
C TRP A 148 7.92 -16.09 1.83
N LYS A 149 8.11 -16.21 0.52
CA LYS A 149 9.29 -15.72 -0.19
C LYS A 149 9.50 -14.23 0.09
N TYR A 150 8.46 -13.42 0.04
CA TYR A 150 8.55 -11.97 0.25
C TYR A 150 8.87 -11.60 1.70
N PHE A 151 8.49 -12.43 2.67
CA PHE A 151 8.96 -12.25 4.04
C PHE A 151 10.50 -12.32 4.12
N PHE A 152 11.10 -13.35 3.54
CA PHE A 152 12.55 -13.49 3.56
C PHE A 152 13.27 -12.44 2.70
N VAL A 153 12.70 -12.04 1.57
CA VAL A 153 13.27 -10.97 0.73
C VAL A 153 13.27 -9.64 1.48
N LEU A 154 12.19 -9.33 2.21
CA LEU A 154 12.04 -8.05 2.89
C LEU A 154 12.84 -7.98 4.20
N TYR A 155 12.79 -9.01 5.03
CA TYR A 155 13.42 -9.00 6.36
C TYR A 155 14.79 -9.67 6.40
N GLY A 156 15.10 -10.59 5.49
CA GLY A 156 16.35 -11.35 5.46
C GLY A 156 17.61 -10.47 5.47
N PRO A 157 17.76 -9.51 4.56
CA PRO A 157 18.95 -8.63 4.54
C PRO A 157 19.10 -7.83 5.84
N PHE A 158 18.03 -7.26 6.36
CA PHE A 158 18.04 -6.52 7.62
C PHE A 158 18.48 -7.41 8.81
N LEU A 159 17.89 -8.60 8.93
CA LEU A 159 18.24 -9.54 10.01
C LEU A 159 19.68 -10.03 9.88
N PHE A 160 20.17 -10.27 8.67
CA PHE A 160 21.56 -10.65 8.43
C PHE A 160 22.52 -9.55 8.89
N ILE A 161 22.28 -8.29 8.51
CA ILE A 161 23.09 -7.14 8.93
C ILE A 161 23.05 -6.99 10.45
N LEU A 162 21.87 -7.08 11.05
CA LEU A 162 21.70 -6.99 12.50
C LEU A 162 22.51 -8.07 13.24
N LEU A 163 22.41 -9.33 12.80
CA LEU A 163 23.15 -10.44 13.39
C LEU A 163 24.66 -10.27 13.23
N LEU A 164 25.12 -9.79 12.09
CA LEU A 164 26.54 -9.50 11.85
C LEU A 164 27.05 -8.42 12.81
N LEU A 165 26.29 -7.34 12.97
CA LEU A 165 26.67 -6.24 13.91
C LEU A 165 26.72 -6.73 15.36
N VAL A 166 25.74 -7.52 15.78
CA VAL A 166 25.73 -8.14 17.12
C VAL A 166 26.93 -9.06 17.30
N PHE A 167 27.22 -9.91 16.33
CA PHE A 167 28.38 -10.80 16.37
C PHE A 167 29.70 -10.02 16.53
N LEU A 168 29.88 -8.97 15.73
CA LEU A 168 31.06 -8.11 15.82
C LEU A 168 31.17 -7.41 17.19
N ALA A 169 30.05 -6.90 17.72
CA ALA A 169 30.04 -6.22 19.03
C ALA A 169 30.33 -7.15 20.21
N VAL A 170 30.10 -8.47 20.07
CA VAL A 170 30.38 -9.45 21.13
C VAL A 170 31.81 -9.99 21.03
N THR A 171 32.41 -9.96 19.82
CA THR A 171 33.75 -10.53 19.58
C THR A 171 34.89 -9.51 19.69
N TYR A 172 34.54 -8.21 19.72
CA TYR A 172 35.47 -7.08 19.91
C TYR A 172 35.16 -6.32 21.19
#